data_bad7b900b53057cfce005842bd90b3a7
#
_entry.id   bad7b900b53057cfce005842bd90b3a7
#
_cell.length_a   1.000
_cell.length_b   1.000
_cell.length_c   1.000
_cell.angle_alpha   90.00
_cell.angle_beta   90.00
_cell.angle_gamma   90.00
#
_symmetry.space_group_name_H-M   'P 1'
#
loop_
_entity.id
_entity.type
_entity.pdbx_description
1 polymer ?
#
loop_
_entity_poly.entity_id
_entity_poly.type
_entity_poly.pdbx_seq_one_letter_code
_entity_poly.pdbx_strand_id
1 'polypeptide(L)'
;MIEKLRKRKILVSIIIVLFLVALIFLINVLLGNKDKVKTEGIDLSYRVYTEDGYSDWYKNGEESENKKSILGIEIKINTKTEGHIIYNVYGDKETFEDNDSYDGEIAGNKKDKLYGIKIGLTDDLYKKYDIYYRTYNKKDKWLDYTTNYSVSGDNGVNIEKIQIKVIEIDSDFNHKNEKASIGF
;
A
#
# COMPACT_ATOMS: atom_id res chain seq x y z
N MET A 1 31.75 -52.73 14.79
CA MET A 1 30.61 -52.55 13.86
C MET A 1 29.60 -51.49 14.36
N ILE A 2 29.16 -51.58 15.59
CA ILE A 2 28.16 -50.68 16.22
C ILE A 2 28.62 -49.22 16.29
N GLU A 3 29.89 -48.97 16.67
CA GLU A 3 30.43 -47.60 16.78
C GLU A 3 30.48 -46.86 15.43
N LYS A 4 30.78 -47.57 14.33
CA LYS A 4 30.79 -47.02 12.98
C LYS A 4 29.38 -46.62 12.49
N LEU A 5 28.39 -47.41 12.89
CA LEU A 5 26.97 -47.09 12.61
C LEU A 5 26.48 -45.89 13.43
N ARG A 6 26.91 -45.76 14.69
CA ARG A 6 26.57 -44.61 15.55
C ARG A 6 27.18 -43.30 15.00
N LYS A 7 28.46 -43.31 14.59
CA LYS A 7 29.12 -42.16 13.97
C LYS A 7 28.43 -41.75 12.64
N ARG A 8 28.01 -42.73 11.81
CA ARG A 8 27.24 -42.42 10.59
C ARG A 8 25.89 -41.77 10.88
N LYS A 9 25.14 -42.25 11.87
CA LYS A 9 23.85 -41.65 12.26
C LYS A 9 24.04 -40.22 12.75
N ILE A 10 25.05 -39.94 13.57
CA ILE A 10 25.39 -38.61 14.07
C ILE A 10 25.74 -37.69 12.88
N LEU A 11 26.57 -38.14 11.96
CA LEU A 11 26.96 -37.35 10.77
C LEU A 11 25.76 -37.01 9.89
N VAL A 12 24.86 -37.98 9.65
CA VAL A 12 23.62 -37.74 8.88
C VAL A 12 22.72 -36.74 9.58
N SER A 13 22.56 -36.82 10.90
CA SER A 13 21.76 -35.83 11.66
C SER A 13 22.36 -34.42 11.56
N ILE A 14 23.67 -34.27 11.64
CA ILE A 14 24.35 -32.98 11.48
C ILE A 14 24.11 -32.40 10.08
N ILE A 15 24.20 -33.22 9.02
CA ILE A 15 23.96 -32.79 7.65
C ILE A 15 22.51 -32.32 7.47
N ILE A 16 21.53 -33.05 8.04
CA ILE A 16 20.11 -32.66 7.98
C ILE A 16 19.89 -31.33 8.69
N VAL A 17 20.49 -31.12 9.87
CA VAL A 17 20.36 -29.85 10.61
C VAL A 17 20.97 -28.69 9.81
N LEU A 18 22.15 -28.87 9.22
CA LEU A 18 22.80 -27.84 8.39
C LEU A 18 21.97 -27.51 7.16
N PHE A 19 21.36 -28.52 6.54
CA PHE A 19 20.46 -28.31 5.38
C PHE A 19 19.21 -27.53 5.76
N LEU A 20 18.59 -27.83 6.92
CA LEU A 20 17.43 -27.10 7.42
C LEU A 20 17.77 -25.63 7.75
N VAL A 21 18.93 -25.39 8.38
CA VAL A 21 19.40 -24.02 8.65
C VAL A 21 19.65 -23.25 7.34
N ALA A 22 20.27 -23.86 6.35
CA ALA A 22 20.50 -23.25 5.05
C ALA A 22 19.17 -22.96 4.31
N LEU A 23 18.19 -23.86 4.42
CA LEU A 23 16.86 -23.68 3.85
C LEU A 23 16.11 -22.52 4.53
N ILE A 24 16.15 -22.43 5.87
CA ILE A 24 15.56 -21.31 6.61
C ILE A 24 16.24 -19.99 6.23
N PHE A 25 17.57 -19.99 6.10
CA PHE A 25 18.31 -18.81 5.65
C PHE A 25 17.91 -18.39 4.25
N LEU A 26 17.77 -19.34 3.31
CA LEU A 26 17.34 -19.08 1.94
C LEU A 26 15.90 -18.56 1.91
N ILE A 27 15.00 -19.12 2.70
CA ILE A 27 13.62 -18.63 2.85
C ILE A 27 13.60 -17.19 3.39
N ASN A 28 14.41 -16.89 4.41
CA ASN A 28 14.51 -15.53 4.95
C ASN A 28 15.11 -14.54 3.94
N VAL A 29 16.06 -14.96 3.11
CA VAL A 29 16.58 -14.12 2.02
C VAL A 29 15.52 -13.90 0.94
N LEU A 30 14.78 -14.93 0.55
CA LEU A 30 13.70 -14.84 -0.44
C LEU A 30 12.47 -14.06 0.06
N LEU A 31 12.14 -14.19 1.34
CA LEU A 31 11.03 -13.46 1.97
C LEU A 31 11.46 -12.07 2.49
N GLY A 32 12.74 -11.88 2.80
CA GLY A 32 13.31 -10.64 3.33
C GLY A 32 13.63 -9.58 2.27
N ASN A 33 13.61 -9.94 0.99
CA ASN A 33 13.64 -8.98 -0.14
C ASN A 33 12.24 -8.44 -0.51
N LYS A 34 11.34 -8.30 0.46
CA LYS A 34 10.28 -7.30 0.32
C LYS A 34 10.99 -5.96 0.46
N ASP A 35 10.98 -5.20 -0.63
CA ASP A 35 11.56 -3.87 -0.76
C ASP A 35 11.48 -3.11 0.57
N LYS A 36 12.60 -3.00 1.29
CA LYS A 36 12.72 -2.06 2.39
C LYS A 36 12.79 -0.67 1.76
N VAL A 37 11.60 -0.18 1.39
CA VAL A 37 11.43 1.19 0.98
C VAL A 37 11.95 2.07 2.12
N LYS A 38 13.01 2.82 1.83
CA LYS A 38 13.59 3.73 2.80
C LYS A 38 12.63 4.89 2.99
N THR A 39 12.00 4.96 4.16
CA THR A 39 11.05 6.02 4.53
C THR A 39 11.53 6.75 5.78
N GLU A 40 12.84 7.01 5.86
CA GLU A 40 13.40 7.77 6.99
C GLU A 40 12.76 9.15 7.08
N GLY A 41 12.09 9.41 8.20
CA GLY A 41 11.53 10.72 8.50
C GLY A 41 10.10 10.99 8.02
N ILE A 42 9.41 9.98 7.46
CA ILE A 42 8.01 10.09 7.07
C ILE A 42 7.20 8.89 7.58
N ASP A 43 6.08 9.17 8.24
CA ASP A 43 5.13 8.16 8.72
C ASP A 43 3.77 8.43 8.09
N LEU A 44 3.39 7.57 7.12
CA LEU A 44 2.08 7.60 6.47
C LEU A 44 1.16 6.62 7.18
N SER A 45 -0.05 7.06 7.49
CA SER A 45 -1.14 6.19 7.90
C SER A 45 -2.45 6.60 7.23
N TYR A 46 -3.31 5.61 6.97
CA TYR A 46 -4.62 5.86 6.38
C TYR A 46 -5.65 4.86 6.89
N ARG A 47 -6.91 5.25 6.83
CA ARG A 47 -8.06 4.38 7.12
C ARG A 47 -9.19 4.65 6.16
N VAL A 48 -10.05 3.67 5.98
CA VAL A 48 -11.22 3.77 5.12
C VAL A 48 -12.51 3.74 5.93
N TYR A 49 -13.54 4.40 5.43
CA TYR A 49 -14.89 4.32 5.95
C TYR A 49 -15.74 3.47 5.01
N THR A 50 -16.49 2.52 5.56
CA THR A 50 -17.42 1.63 4.85
C THR A 50 -18.77 1.64 5.54
N GLU A 51 -19.74 0.87 5.08
CA GLU A 51 -21.01 0.68 5.80
C GLU A 51 -20.86 0.05 7.19
N ASP A 52 -19.74 -0.64 7.46
CA ASP A 52 -19.41 -1.20 8.77
C ASP A 52 -18.71 -0.19 9.70
N GLY A 53 -18.51 1.06 9.24
CA GLY A 53 -17.79 2.11 9.95
C GLY A 53 -16.32 2.28 9.51
N TYR A 54 -15.52 2.88 10.38
CA TYR A 54 -14.08 3.04 10.12
C TYR A 54 -13.32 1.72 10.30
N SER A 55 -12.37 1.47 9.39
CA SER A 55 -11.33 0.46 9.60
C SER A 55 -10.33 0.89 10.67
N ASP A 56 -9.44 -0.03 11.08
CA ASP A 56 -8.18 0.32 11.73
C ASP A 56 -7.29 1.16 10.80
N TRP A 57 -6.26 1.79 11.37
CA TRP A 57 -5.25 2.53 10.63
C TRP A 57 -4.25 1.59 9.96
N TYR A 58 -4.16 1.66 8.65
CA TYR A 58 -3.12 1.02 7.84
C TYR A 58 -1.89 1.92 7.77
N LYS A 59 -0.71 1.30 7.70
CA LYS A 59 0.57 2.00 7.59
C LYS A 59 1.03 2.07 6.15
N ASN A 60 2.12 2.80 5.94
CA ASN A 60 2.77 2.97 4.66
C ASN A 60 3.01 1.62 3.94
N GLY A 61 2.40 1.45 2.78
CA GLY A 61 2.51 0.25 1.93
C GLY A 61 1.63 -0.93 2.33
N GLU A 62 0.88 -0.88 3.43
CA GLU A 62 -0.11 -1.92 3.76
C GLU A 62 -1.32 -1.82 2.84
N GLU A 63 -1.98 -2.93 2.57
CA GLU A 63 -3.24 -2.98 1.83
C GLU A 63 -4.41 -2.88 2.81
N SER A 64 -5.46 -2.13 2.46
CA SER A 64 -6.68 -2.15 3.27
C SER A 64 -7.39 -3.51 3.15
N GLU A 65 -7.85 -4.06 4.28
CA GLU A 65 -8.41 -5.42 4.35
C GLU A 65 -9.95 -5.45 4.37
N ASN A 66 -10.60 -4.31 4.12
CA ASN A 66 -12.06 -4.23 4.10
C ASN A 66 -12.66 -5.08 2.95
N LYS A 67 -13.89 -5.55 3.18
CA LYS A 67 -14.64 -6.38 2.21
C LYS A 67 -15.84 -5.64 1.59
N LYS A 68 -16.06 -4.41 2.01
CA LYS A 68 -17.15 -3.54 1.59
C LYS A 68 -16.65 -2.39 0.75
N SER A 69 -17.54 -1.79 -0.02
CA SER A 69 -17.20 -0.59 -0.79
C SER A 69 -16.75 0.54 0.13
N ILE A 70 -15.73 1.27 -0.29
CA ILE A 70 -15.22 2.44 0.40
C ILE A 70 -16.18 3.61 0.14
N LEU A 71 -16.56 4.31 1.22
CA LEU A 71 -17.47 5.47 1.23
C LEU A 71 -16.73 6.75 1.67
N GLY A 72 -15.50 6.60 2.12
CA GLY A 72 -14.64 7.69 2.54
C GLY A 72 -13.26 7.22 2.93
N ILE A 73 -12.30 8.12 2.94
CA ILE A 73 -10.91 7.85 3.29
C ILE A 73 -10.33 9.01 4.08
N GLU A 74 -9.52 8.71 5.07
CA GLU A 74 -8.68 9.66 5.80
C GLU A 74 -7.23 9.23 5.65
N ILE A 75 -6.34 10.18 5.32
CA ILE A 75 -4.91 9.93 5.12
C ILE A 75 -4.13 10.94 5.95
N LYS A 76 -3.14 10.49 6.72
CA LYS A 76 -2.27 11.32 7.57
C LYS A 76 -0.83 11.09 7.22
N ILE A 77 -0.08 12.18 7.27
CA ILE A 77 1.38 12.16 7.17
C ILE A 77 1.96 12.81 8.41
N ASN A 78 2.93 12.14 9.04
CA ASN A 78 3.70 12.71 10.14
C ASN A 78 5.17 12.78 9.73
N THR A 79 5.70 14.00 9.66
CA THR A 79 7.03 14.27 9.16
C THR A 79 7.52 15.62 9.68
N LYS A 80 8.84 15.86 9.61
CA LYS A 80 9.47 17.17 9.84
C LYS A 80 9.65 17.97 8.56
N THR A 81 9.38 17.40 7.39
CA THR A 81 9.46 18.05 6.09
C THR A 81 8.21 18.91 5.90
N GLU A 82 8.37 20.16 5.45
CA GLU A 82 7.26 21.06 5.14
C GLU A 82 6.42 20.52 3.97
N GLY A 83 5.09 20.66 4.10
CA GLY A 83 4.12 20.23 3.10
C GLY A 83 3.00 19.39 3.69
N HIS A 84 2.03 19.04 2.84
CA HIS A 84 0.81 18.34 3.18
C HIS A 84 0.60 17.14 2.25
N ILE A 85 -0.17 16.15 2.73
CA ILE A 85 -0.81 15.21 1.83
C ILE A 85 -2.17 15.77 1.44
N ILE A 86 -2.44 15.80 0.13
CA ILE A 86 -3.71 16.24 -0.45
C ILE A 86 -4.36 15.06 -1.16
N TYR A 87 -5.66 14.96 -1.07
CA TYR A 87 -6.40 13.88 -1.73
C TYR A 87 -7.84 14.29 -2.04
N ASN A 88 -8.36 13.70 -3.11
CA ASN A 88 -9.71 13.95 -3.59
C ASN A 88 -10.30 12.64 -4.10
N VAL A 89 -11.62 12.50 -4.08
CA VAL A 89 -12.33 11.27 -4.45
C VAL A 89 -13.41 11.54 -5.49
N TYR A 90 -13.74 10.51 -6.25
CA TYR A 90 -14.82 10.49 -7.24
C TYR A 90 -15.77 9.33 -6.92
N GLY A 91 -17.06 9.57 -7.00
CA GLY A 91 -18.09 8.59 -6.69
C GLY A 91 -19.46 8.98 -7.22
N ASP A 92 -20.52 8.41 -6.64
CA ASP A 92 -21.91 8.69 -7.08
C ASP A 92 -22.29 10.18 -7.01
N LYS A 93 -21.75 10.92 -6.02
CA LYS A 93 -22.02 12.35 -5.81
C LYS A 93 -20.76 13.16 -5.48
N GLU A 94 -19.62 12.52 -5.49
CA GLU A 94 -18.33 13.17 -5.28
C GLU A 94 -17.65 13.36 -6.62
N THR A 95 -17.10 14.54 -6.89
CA THR A 95 -16.37 14.84 -8.11
C THR A 95 -14.96 15.32 -7.79
N PHE A 96 -14.02 15.14 -8.73
CA PHE A 96 -12.65 15.67 -8.58
C PHE A 96 -12.58 17.21 -8.67
N GLU A 97 -13.69 17.87 -8.90
CA GLU A 97 -13.81 19.33 -8.90
C GLU A 97 -14.12 19.89 -7.51
N ASP A 98 -14.56 19.03 -6.57
CA ASP A 98 -14.77 19.42 -5.18
C ASP A 98 -13.41 19.72 -4.50
N ASN A 99 -13.47 20.39 -3.36
CA ASN A 99 -12.27 20.78 -2.61
C ASN A 99 -11.46 19.56 -2.18
N ASP A 100 -10.14 19.68 -2.25
CA ASP A 100 -9.23 18.69 -1.72
C ASP A 100 -9.36 18.57 -0.20
N SER A 101 -9.19 17.35 0.31
CA SER A 101 -8.99 17.04 1.72
C SER A 101 -7.50 17.01 2.04
N TYR A 102 -7.16 17.39 3.28
CA TYR A 102 -5.79 17.50 3.77
C TYR A 102 -5.60 16.69 5.04
N ASP A 103 -4.42 16.16 5.26
CA ASP A 103 -3.85 15.65 6.52
C ASP A 103 -4.87 15.14 7.58
N GLY A 104 -5.61 14.10 7.24
CA GLY A 104 -6.55 13.44 8.14
C GLY A 104 -7.98 13.96 8.07
N GLU A 105 -8.29 14.87 7.16
CA GLU A 105 -9.68 15.18 6.80
C GLU A 105 -10.31 14.00 6.07
N ILE A 106 -11.62 13.85 6.14
CA ILE A 106 -12.34 12.81 5.41
C ILE A 106 -12.60 13.28 3.98
N ALA A 107 -12.14 12.51 2.99
CA ALA A 107 -12.61 12.61 1.62
C ALA A 107 -13.75 11.60 1.40
N GLY A 108 -14.83 12.03 0.76
CA GLY A 108 -16.06 11.26 0.61
C GLY A 108 -17.08 11.56 1.72
N ASN A 109 -18.37 11.33 1.42
CA ASN A 109 -19.49 11.77 2.26
C ASN A 109 -20.01 10.68 3.23
N LYS A 110 -19.35 9.52 3.31
CA LYS A 110 -19.72 8.36 4.14
C LYS A 110 -21.05 7.69 3.77
N LYS A 111 -21.60 7.97 2.61
CA LYS A 111 -22.88 7.41 2.13
C LYS A 111 -22.77 6.82 0.74
N ASP A 112 -22.15 7.57 -0.16
CA ASP A 112 -22.01 7.20 -1.56
C ASP A 112 -20.70 6.46 -1.81
N LYS A 113 -20.71 5.53 -2.75
CA LYS A 113 -19.57 4.68 -3.08
C LYS A 113 -18.55 5.44 -3.89
N LEU A 114 -17.28 5.19 -3.63
CA LEU A 114 -16.17 5.79 -4.35
C LEU A 114 -15.76 4.93 -5.54
N TYR A 115 -15.43 5.58 -6.66
CA TYR A 115 -15.00 4.97 -7.91
C TYR A 115 -13.55 5.31 -8.27
N GLY A 116 -13.07 6.45 -7.81
CA GLY A 116 -11.73 6.93 -8.07
C GLY A 116 -11.17 7.76 -6.93
N ILE A 117 -9.84 7.87 -6.89
CA ILE A 117 -9.10 8.68 -5.94
C ILE A 117 -7.88 9.31 -6.61
N LYS A 118 -7.56 10.52 -6.18
CA LYS A 118 -6.29 11.22 -6.44
C LYS A 118 -5.60 11.49 -5.12
N ILE A 119 -4.28 11.28 -5.05
CA ILE A 119 -3.49 11.56 -3.87
C ILE A 119 -2.18 12.22 -4.31
N GLY A 120 -1.80 13.29 -3.65
CA GLY A 120 -0.57 14.04 -3.93
C GLY A 120 0.12 14.53 -2.67
N LEU A 121 1.33 15.03 -2.85
CA LEU A 121 2.13 15.71 -1.84
C LEU A 121 2.35 17.16 -2.28
N THR A 122 2.52 18.08 -1.32
CA THR A 122 2.79 19.49 -1.60
C THR A 122 4.18 19.90 -1.10
N ASP A 123 4.63 21.07 -1.50
CA ASP A 123 5.80 21.79 -1.02
C ASP A 123 7.10 20.95 -1.03
N ASP A 124 7.81 20.92 0.08
CA ASP A 124 9.06 20.16 0.20
C ASP A 124 8.85 18.64 0.28
N LEU A 125 7.65 18.18 0.68
CA LEU A 125 7.29 16.77 0.60
C LEU A 125 7.32 16.27 -0.83
N TYR A 126 6.71 17.01 -1.76
CA TYR A 126 6.70 16.68 -3.19
C TYR A 126 8.11 16.63 -3.81
N LYS A 127 9.07 17.40 -3.27
CA LYS A 127 10.46 17.43 -3.77
C LYS A 127 11.32 16.28 -3.28
N LYS A 128 10.91 15.61 -2.19
CA LYS A 128 11.70 14.55 -1.54
C LYS A 128 11.10 13.17 -1.67
N TYR A 129 9.76 13.09 -1.83
CA TYR A 129 9.02 11.84 -1.81
C TYR A 129 8.07 11.74 -2.99
N ASP A 130 7.92 10.52 -3.50
CA ASP A 130 6.84 10.12 -4.38
C ASP A 130 5.75 9.40 -3.60
N ILE A 131 4.51 9.62 -3.99
CA ILE A 131 3.37 8.88 -3.46
C ILE A 131 2.78 7.98 -4.54
N TYR A 132 2.80 6.68 -4.30
CA TYR A 132 2.23 5.65 -5.15
C TYR A 132 0.97 5.08 -4.49
N TYR A 133 -0.07 4.88 -5.27
CA TYR A 133 -1.30 4.28 -4.79
C TYR A 133 -2.00 3.51 -5.89
N ARG A 134 -2.79 2.52 -5.46
CA ARG A 134 -3.63 1.73 -6.33
C ARG A 134 -4.92 1.34 -5.63
N THR A 135 -5.94 1.06 -6.41
CA THR A 135 -7.25 0.63 -5.94
C THR A 135 -7.57 -0.78 -6.41
N TYR A 136 -8.43 -1.46 -5.66
CA TYR A 136 -8.97 -2.77 -5.98
C TYR A 136 -10.48 -2.68 -6.11
N ASN A 137 -11.01 -3.33 -7.14
CA ASN A 137 -12.43 -3.59 -7.33
C ASN A 137 -12.66 -5.06 -7.73
N LYS A 138 -13.89 -5.55 -7.61
CA LYS A 138 -14.21 -6.95 -7.95
C LYS A 138 -14.07 -7.29 -9.42
N LYS A 139 -14.29 -6.32 -10.30
CA LYS A 139 -14.27 -6.49 -11.76
C LYS A 139 -12.83 -6.65 -12.27
N ASP A 140 -11.95 -5.68 -11.93
CA ASP A 140 -10.61 -5.57 -12.49
C ASP A 140 -9.51 -6.11 -11.58
N LYS A 141 -9.84 -6.37 -10.29
CA LYS A 141 -8.89 -6.73 -9.22
C LYS A 141 -8.05 -5.53 -8.84
N TRP A 142 -6.77 -5.71 -8.53
CA TRP A 142 -5.85 -4.60 -8.33
C TRP A 142 -5.57 -3.92 -9.68
N LEU A 143 -5.82 -2.63 -9.74
CA LEU A 143 -5.29 -1.78 -10.79
C LEU A 143 -3.78 -1.57 -10.58
N ASP A 144 -3.10 -1.08 -11.61
CA ASP A 144 -1.69 -0.71 -11.52
C ASP A 144 -1.52 0.53 -10.62
N TYR A 145 -0.30 0.75 -10.15
CA TYR A 145 0.00 1.94 -9.36
C TYR A 145 -0.09 3.20 -10.23
N THR A 146 -0.59 4.27 -9.62
CA THR A 146 -0.45 5.64 -10.11
C THR A 146 0.28 6.48 -9.08
N THR A 147 0.63 7.71 -9.41
CA THR A 147 1.42 8.62 -8.58
C THR A 147 1.02 10.07 -8.79
N ASN A 148 1.44 10.91 -7.85
CA ASN A 148 1.45 12.38 -7.99
C ASN A 148 0.15 12.98 -8.53
N TYR A 149 -0.93 12.75 -7.80
CA TYR A 149 -2.27 13.30 -8.08
C TYR A 149 -2.94 12.83 -9.38
N SER A 150 -2.49 11.71 -9.95
CA SER A 150 -3.16 11.03 -11.06
C SER A 150 -4.28 10.12 -10.56
N VAL A 151 -5.27 9.81 -11.36
CA VAL A 151 -6.41 9.00 -10.92
C VAL A 151 -6.03 7.54 -10.75
N SER A 152 -6.49 6.92 -9.65
CA SER A 152 -6.61 5.46 -9.52
C SER A 152 -8.07 5.09 -9.35
N GLY A 153 -8.58 4.19 -10.19
CA GLY A 153 -9.98 3.74 -10.14
C GLY A 153 -10.56 3.31 -11.48
N ASP A 154 -11.80 2.80 -11.45
CA ASP A 154 -12.63 2.52 -12.65
C ASP A 154 -13.97 3.25 -12.49
N ASN A 155 -14.25 4.17 -13.41
CA ASN A 155 -15.45 5.01 -13.36
C ASN A 155 -16.73 4.16 -13.34
N GLY A 156 -17.57 4.37 -12.33
CA GLY A 156 -18.79 3.59 -12.09
C GLY A 156 -18.57 2.21 -11.43
N VAL A 157 -17.34 1.86 -11.03
CA VAL A 157 -17.03 0.60 -10.32
C VAL A 157 -16.49 0.88 -8.93
N ASN A 158 -17.16 0.32 -7.91
CA ASN A 158 -16.84 0.60 -6.51
C ASN A 158 -15.43 0.16 -6.13
N ILE A 159 -14.68 1.05 -5.48
CA ILE A 159 -13.43 0.72 -4.80
C ILE A 159 -13.76 -0.09 -3.55
N GLU A 160 -13.08 -1.23 -3.36
CA GLU A 160 -13.22 -2.09 -2.17
C GLU A 160 -11.95 -2.10 -1.33
N LYS A 161 -10.76 -1.91 -1.95
CA LYS A 161 -9.50 -1.82 -1.22
C LYS A 161 -8.62 -0.74 -1.84
N ILE A 162 -7.70 -0.24 -1.02
CA ILE A 162 -6.68 0.71 -1.43
C ILE A 162 -5.33 0.31 -0.82
N GLN A 163 -4.27 0.65 -1.52
CA GLN A 163 -2.91 0.58 -1.02
C GLN A 163 -2.20 1.90 -1.35
N ILE A 164 -1.57 2.50 -0.34
CA ILE A 164 -0.87 3.77 -0.46
C ILE A 164 0.56 3.59 0.03
N LYS A 165 1.53 4.11 -0.71
CA LYS A 165 2.94 4.02 -0.39
C LYS A 165 3.63 5.35 -0.69
N VAL A 166 4.33 5.91 0.31
CA VAL A 166 5.24 7.04 0.15
C VAL A 166 6.67 6.53 0.21
N ILE A 167 7.51 6.96 -0.72
CA ILE A 167 8.92 6.56 -0.82
C ILE A 167 9.79 7.76 -1.16
N GLU A 168 11.08 7.72 -0.82
CA GLU A 168 12.05 8.73 -1.29
C GLU A 168 12.21 8.65 -2.80
N ILE A 169 12.31 9.80 -3.49
CA ILE A 169 12.33 9.91 -4.96
C ILE A 169 13.41 9.01 -5.60
N ASP A 170 14.59 8.90 -4.99
CA ASP A 170 15.71 8.10 -5.53
C ASP A 170 15.64 6.61 -5.12
N SER A 171 14.50 6.16 -4.59
CA SER A 171 14.31 4.75 -4.20
C SER A 171 13.92 3.90 -5.39
N ASP A 172 14.52 2.71 -5.53
CA ASP A 172 14.11 1.71 -6.52
C ASP A 172 12.72 1.15 -6.18
N PHE A 173 11.68 1.66 -6.83
CA PHE A 173 10.35 1.09 -6.78
C PHE A 173 9.88 0.71 -8.18
N ASN A 174 10.04 -0.57 -8.51
CA ASN A 174 9.57 -1.08 -9.80
C ASN A 174 8.04 -1.32 -9.72
N HIS A 175 7.28 -0.61 -10.54
CA HIS A 175 5.83 -0.71 -10.60
C HIS A 175 5.33 -0.60 -12.05
N LYS A 176 4.14 -1.18 -12.31
CA LYS A 176 3.40 -0.96 -13.55
C LYS A 176 2.42 0.19 -13.35
N ASN A 177 2.19 0.96 -14.40
CA ASN A 177 1.26 2.09 -14.41
C ASN A 177 0.36 2.14 -15.68
N GLU A 178 0.34 1.06 -16.47
CA GLU A 178 -0.38 1.01 -17.75
C GLU A 178 -1.90 1.03 -17.57
N LYS A 179 -2.40 0.45 -16.46
CA LYS A 179 -3.83 0.33 -16.15
C LYS A 179 -4.13 0.84 -14.75
N ALA A 180 -3.77 2.07 -14.44
CA ALA A 180 -4.03 2.67 -13.14
C ALA A 180 -5.44 3.28 -13.03
N SER A 181 -6.03 3.71 -14.15
CA SER A 181 -7.40 4.24 -14.22
C SER A 181 -8.13 3.77 -15.45
N ILE A 182 -9.46 3.70 -15.36
CA ILE A 182 -10.35 3.25 -16.43
C ILE A 182 -11.55 4.22 -16.52
N GLY A 183 -11.78 4.81 -17.69
CA GLY A 183 -12.96 5.62 -17.97
C GLY A 183 -13.01 6.99 -17.29
N PHE A 184 -11.87 7.50 -16.85
CA PHE A 184 -11.71 8.88 -16.33
C PHE A 184 -11.07 9.79 -17.37
#